data_f938b8a464a9d5809d1901ee30bd6665
#
_entry.id   f938b8a464a9d5809d1901ee30bd6665
#
_cell.length_a   1.000
_cell.length_b   1.000
_cell.length_c   1.000
_cell.angle_alpha   90.00
_cell.angle_beta   90.00
_cell.angle_gamma   90.00
#
_symmetry.space_group_name_H-M   'P 1'
#
loop_
_entity.id
_entity.type
_entity.pdbx_description
1 polymer ?
#
loop_
_entity_poly.entity_id
_entity_poly.type
_entity_poly.pdbx_seq_one_letter_code
_entity_poly.pdbx_strand_id
1 'polypeptide(L)'
;MASEFLYESGIGEERAIFVSGGRILSARIGWGDPLRPGLVSEAQLIKRHGGTRRGLVRLDLAEGAAREALIDQLPREATEGVRLTVRVTRAAILERGRHKLPVARPAPGETLRPAPTLRAEIEATGARLRALPTTANDFSRHGWDELVEQAQTGEI
;
A
#
# COMPACT_ATOMS: atom_id res chain seq x y z
N MET A 1 27.57 14.83 -2.00
CA MET A 1 27.54 13.38 -1.73
C MET A 1 26.32 12.78 -2.38
N ALA A 2 26.45 11.57 -2.89
CA ALA A 2 25.35 10.89 -3.56
C ALA A 2 24.24 10.54 -2.56
N SER A 3 23.00 10.81 -2.94
CA SER A 3 21.81 10.40 -2.19
C SER A 3 21.25 9.14 -2.84
N GLU A 4 20.86 8.17 -2.03
CA GLU A 4 20.32 6.91 -2.53
C GLU A 4 19.29 6.31 -1.57
N PHE A 5 18.41 5.45 -2.10
CA PHE A 5 17.61 4.56 -1.28
C PHE A 5 18.40 3.29 -0.97
N LEU A 6 18.43 2.92 0.29
CA LEU A 6 18.81 1.58 0.75
C LEU A 6 17.52 0.80 0.97
N TYR A 7 17.43 -0.36 0.33
CA TYR A 7 16.23 -1.18 0.33
C TYR A 7 16.53 -2.58 0.86
N GLU A 8 15.63 -3.08 1.69
CA GLU A 8 15.69 -4.43 2.24
C GLU A 8 14.31 -5.08 2.17
N SER A 9 14.26 -6.33 1.69
CA SER A 9 13.06 -7.14 1.66
C SER A 9 13.13 -8.21 2.75
N GLY A 10 12.18 -8.20 3.66
CA GLY A 10 12.02 -9.19 4.72
C GLY A 10 10.79 -10.09 4.48
N ILE A 11 10.50 -10.94 5.46
CA ILE A 11 9.31 -11.80 5.43
C ILE A 11 8.08 -10.95 5.75
N GLY A 12 7.21 -10.76 4.77
CA GLY A 12 5.96 -10.01 4.93
C GLY A 12 6.11 -8.50 5.00
N GLU A 13 7.32 -7.97 4.81
CA GLU A 13 7.56 -6.53 4.77
C GLU A 13 8.70 -6.16 3.84
N GLU A 14 8.64 -4.93 3.36
CA GLU A 14 9.72 -4.26 2.65
C GLU A 14 10.05 -2.97 3.39
N ARG A 15 11.30 -2.59 3.46
CA ARG A 15 11.68 -1.30 4.02
C ARG A 15 12.75 -0.60 3.19
N ALA A 16 12.69 0.71 3.17
CA ALA A 16 13.66 1.53 2.49
C ALA A 16 13.94 2.80 3.29
N ILE A 17 15.20 3.21 3.28
CA ILE A 17 15.63 4.49 3.81
C ILE A 17 16.28 5.30 2.71
N PHE A 18 15.98 6.60 2.68
CA PHE A 18 16.67 7.54 1.81
C PHE A 18 17.80 8.19 2.61
N VAL A 19 19.01 7.95 2.18
CA VAL A 19 20.23 8.44 2.86
C VAL A 19 20.95 9.49 2.03
N SER A 20 21.47 10.49 2.70
CA SER A 20 22.33 11.51 2.12
C SER A 20 23.30 11.99 3.17
N GLY A 21 24.57 12.08 2.82
CA GLY A 21 25.60 12.51 3.76
C GLY A 21 25.73 11.66 5.02
N GLY A 22 25.42 10.37 4.94
CA GLY A 22 25.47 9.45 6.08
C GLY A 22 24.25 9.55 7.04
N ARG A 23 23.23 10.32 6.67
CA ARG A 23 22.03 10.53 7.49
C ARG A 23 20.79 10.03 6.78
N ILE A 24 19.84 9.47 7.57
CA ILE A 24 18.51 9.13 7.07
C ILE A 24 17.69 10.41 6.92
N LEU A 25 17.17 10.65 5.73
CA LEU A 25 16.27 11.79 5.45
C LEU A 25 14.80 11.35 5.40
N SER A 26 14.53 10.11 5.02
CA SER A 26 13.18 9.55 5.06
C SER A 26 13.24 8.03 5.18
N ALA A 27 12.17 7.46 5.68
CA ALA A 27 11.99 6.00 5.78
C ALA A 27 10.62 5.61 5.24
N ARG A 28 10.55 4.44 4.62
CA ARG A 28 9.32 3.84 4.11
C ARG A 28 9.26 2.38 4.51
N ILE A 29 8.08 1.92 4.89
CA ILE A 29 7.80 0.53 5.17
C ILE A 29 6.61 0.11 4.29
N GLY A 30 6.80 -0.96 3.53
CA GLY A 30 5.76 -1.62 2.76
C GLY A 30 5.33 -2.90 3.47
N TRP A 31 4.07 -3.00 3.83
CA TRP A 31 3.50 -4.21 4.43
C TRP A 31 2.99 -5.14 3.33
N GLY A 32 3.02 -6.44 3.60
CA GLY A 32 2.61 -7.46 2.64
C GLY A 32 1.10 -7.56 2.34
N ASP A 33 0.29 -6.60 2.77
CA ASP A 33 -1.14 -6.56 2.44
C ASP A 33 -1.34 -6.29 0.94
N PRO A 34 -2.04 -7.17 0.20
CA PRO A 34 -2.29 -6.96 -1.22
C PRO A 34 -3.22 -5.78 -1.52
N LEU A 35 -4.07 -5.37 -0.56
CA LEU A 35 -5.00 -4.25 -0.74
C LEU A 35 -4.32 -2.90 -0.52
N ARG A 36 -3.38 -2.59 -1.38
CA ARG A 36 -2.64 -1.32 -1.37
C ARG A 36 -2.97 -0.50 -2.60
N PRO A 37 -2.75 0.83 -2.56
CA PRO A 37 -2.95 1.67 -3.73
C PRO A 37 -2.26 1.13 -4.98
N GLY A 38 -2.99 1.12 -6.10
CA GLY A 38 -2.52 0.61 -7.38
C GLY A 38 -2.93 -0.82 -7.71
N LEU A 39 -3.45 -1.60 -6.75
CA LEU A 39 -4.09 -2.88 -7.06
C LEU A 39 -5.29 -2.65 -7.97
N VAL A 40 -5.35 -3.36 -9.09
CA VAL A 40 -6.51 -3.42 -9.98
C VAL A 40 -7.03 -4.85 -9.98
N SER A 41 -8.26 -5.03 -9.57
CA SER A 41 -8.88 -6.36 -9.36
C SER A 41 -10.33 -6.36 -9.79
N GLU A 42 -10.85 -7.55 -10.09
CA GLU A 42 -12.28 -7.77 -10.16
C GLU A 42 -12.90 -7.71 -8.77
N ALA A 43 -14.10 -7.17 -8.70
CA ALA A 43 -14.85 -7.07 -7.45
C ALA A 43 -16.34 -7.24 -7.70
N GLN A 44 -17.05 -7.61 -6.66
CA GLN A 44 -18.52 -7.67 -6.65
C GLN A 44 -19.07 -6.60 -5.72
N LEU A 45 -20.03 -5.83 -6.20
CA LEU A 45 -20.74 -4.87 -5.36
C LEU A 45 -21.66 -5.63 -4.40
N ILE A 46 -21.36 -5.55 -3.11
CA ILE A 46 -22.09 -6.25 -2.06
C ILE A 46 -23.24 -5.41 -1.55
N LYS A 47 -22.98 -4.11 -1.36
CA LYS A 47 -23.98 -3.17 -0.85
C LYS A 47 -23.78 -1.80 -1.46
N ARG A 48 -24.87 -1.19 -1.89
CA ARG A 48 -24.91 0.20 -2.29
C ARG A 48 -25.56 1.04 -1.19
N HIS A 49 -24.94 2.13 -0.81
CA HIS A 49 -25.56 3.07 0.12
C HIS A 49 -26.55 3.94 -0.63
N GLY A 50 -27.83 3.84 -0.24
CA GLY A 50 -28.94 4.50 -0.93
C GLY A 50 -28.72 6.00 -1.10
N GLY A 51 -29.05 6.52 -2.28
CA GLY A 51 -28.91 7.94 -2.61
C GLY A 51 -27.47 8.42 -2.81
N THR A 52 -26.48 7.53 -2.77
CA THR A 52 -25.07 7.90 -2.94
C THR A 52 -24.41 7.07 -4.04
N ARG A 53 -23.19 7.48 -4.42
CA ARG A 53 -22.32 6.72 -5.32
C ARG A 53 -21.24 5.94 -4.55
N ARG A 54 -21.60 5.50 -3.34
CA ARG A 54 -20.71 4.75 -2.43
C ARG A 54 -21.31 3.41 -2.06
N GLY A 55 -20.46 2.49 -1.68
CA GLY A 55 -20.88 1.17 -1.27
C GLY A 55 -19.75 0.34 -0.71
N LEU A 56 -20.00 -0.96 -0.64
CA LEU A 56 -19.06 -1.99 -0.21
C LEU A 56 -18.86 -2.98 -1.36
N VAL A 57 -17.62 -3.27 -1.68
CA VAL A 57 -17.25 -4.29 -2.67
C VAL A 57 -16.42 -5.38 -2.02
N ARG A 58 -16.50 -6.59 -2.59
CA ARG A 58 -15.64 -7.71 -2.27
C ARG A 58 -14.71 -7.96 -3.44
N LEU A 59 -13.40 -7.87 -3.18
CA LEU A 59 -12.37 -8.10 -4.19
C LEU A 59 -11.99 -9.58 -4.22
N ASP A 60 -11.83 -10.12 -5.43
CA ASP A 60 -11.30 -11.45 -5.66
C ASP A 60 -9.77 -11.38 -5.69
N LEU A 61 -9.14 -11.78 -4.60
CA LEU A 61 -7.69 -11.80 -4.51
C LEU A 61 -7.14 -13.16 -4.94
N ALA A 62 -5.86 -13.18 -5.30
CA ALA A 62 -5.14 -14.43 -5.53
C ALA A 62 -5.27 -15.35 -4.30
N GLU A 63 -5.16 -16.67 -4.51
CA GLU A 63 -5.27 -17.71 -3.48
C GLU A 63 -6.67 -17.86 -2.85
N GLY A 64 -7.70 -17.35 -3.50
CA GLY A 64 -9.09 -17.52 -3.06
C GLY A 64 -9.50 -16.73 -1.84
N ALA A 65 -8.64 -15.84 -1.36
CA ALA A 65 -8.99 -14.91 -0.30
C ALA A 65 -9.87 -13.79 -0.84
N ALA A 66 -11.04 -13.59 -0.25
CA ALA A 66 -11.90 -12.46 -0.55
C ALA A 66 -11.72 -11.39 0.53
N ARG A 67 -11.58 -10.14 0.12
CA ARG A 67 -11.42 -8.99 1.01
C ARG A 67 -12.39 -7.88 0.64
N GLU A 68 -12.83 -7.15 1.62
CA GLU A 68 -13.78 -6.05 1.45
C GLU A 68 -13.07 -4.70 1.39
N ALA A 69 -13.63 -3.81 0.57
CA ALA A 69 -13.22 -2.42 0.48
C ALA A 69 -14.45 -1.53 0.31
N LEU A 70 -14.32 -0.30 0.76
CA LEU A 70 -15.30 0.74 0.41
C LEU A 70 -15.09 1.13 -1.04
N ILE A 71 -16.17 1.36 -1.76
CA ILE A 71 -16.10 1.88 -3.12
C ILE A 71 -16.70 3.28 -3.18
N ASP A 72 -16.06 4.12 -3.94
CA ASP A 72 -16.40 5.49 -4.21
C ASP A 72 -16.62 5.67 -5.71
N GLN A 73 -17.44 6.64 -6.11
CA GLN A 73 -17.73 6.95 -7.53
C GLN A 73 -18.37 5.80 -8.32
N LEU A 74 -19.23 5.01 -7.69
CA LEU A 74 -20.00 4.00 -8.41
C LEU A 74 -20.78 4.60 -9.60
N PRO A 75 -20.86 3.88 -10.74
CA PRO A 75 -21.79 4.22 -11.80
C PRO A 75 -23.23 4.32 -11.25
N ARG A 76 -24.03 5.21 -11.78
CA ARG A 76 -25.42 5.41 -11.31
C ARG A 76 -26.27 4.16 -11.47
N GLU A 77 -26.03 3.40 -12.53
CA GLU A 77 -26.74 2.17 -12.89
C GLU A 77 -26.22 0.93 -12.13
N ALA A 78 -25.13 1.03 -11.39
CA ALA A 78 -24.58 -0.12 -10.67
C ALA A 78 -25.56 -0.59 -9.58
N THR A 79 -25.91 -1.86 -9.62
CA THR A 79 -26.79 -2.52 -8.65
C THR A 79 -26.03 -3.57 -7.85
N GLU A 80 -26.52 -3.88 -6.66
CA GLU A 80 -25.95 -4.93 -5.81
C GLU A 80 -25.84 -6.24 -6.59
N GLY A 81 -24.71 -6.94 -6.43
CA GLY A 81 -24.37 -8.16 -7.16
C GLY A 81 -23.61 -7.94 -8.46
N VAL A 82 -23.54 -6.72 -8.98
CA VAL A 82 -22.80 -6.45 -10.23
C VAL A 82 -21.31 -6.67 -10.01
N ARG A 83 -20.65 -7.21 -11.03
CA ARG A 83 -19.19 -7.33 -11.06
C ARG A 83 -18.59 -6.14 -11.82
N LEU A 84 -17.49 -5.62 -11.31
CA LEU A 84 -16.80 -4.49 -11.90
C LEU A 84 -15.30 -4.60 -11.61
N THR A 85 -14.51 -3.97 -12.47
CA THR A 85 -13.08 -3.79 -12.23
C THR A 85 -12.88 -2.56 -11.36
N VAL A 86 -12.09 -2.70 -10.31
CA VAL A 86 -11.80 -1.61 -9.36
C VAL A 86 -10.30 -1.42 -9.17
N ARG A 87 -9.92 -0.20 -8.82
CA ARG A 87 -8.57 0.14 -8.40
C ARG A 87 -8.59 0.63 -6.96
N VAL A 88 -7.73 0.05 -6.13
CA VAL A 88 -7.53 0.52 -4.75
C VAL A 88 -6.80 1.86 -4.77
N THR A 89 -7.34 2.84 -4.06
CA THR A 89 -6.79 4.20 -4.00
C THR A 89 -6.24 4.54 -2.61
N ARG A 90 -6.68 3.83 -1.58
CA ARG A 90 -6.20 4.01 -0.21
C ARG A 90 -6.18 2.66 0.49
N ALA A 91 -5.08 2.38 1.19
CA ALA A 91 -4.96 1.20 2.05
C ALA A 91 -5.88 1.29 3.27
N ALA A 92 -6.09 0.15 3.94
CA ALA A 92 -6.73 0.11 5.25
C ALA A 92 -5.94 0.96 6.25
N ILE A 93 -6.65 1.57 7.19
CA ILE A 93 -6.05 2.36 8.26
C ILE A 93 -6.39 1.68 9.59
N LEU A 94 -5.35 1.26 10.30
CA LEU A 94 -5.47 0.73 11.66
C LEU A 94 -5.38 1.90 12.64
N GLU A 95 -6.53 2.31 13.16
CA GLU A 95 -6.61 3.30 14.25
C GLU A 95 -6.98 2.59 15.54
N ARG A 96 -6.51 3.12 16.67
CA ARG A 96 -6.85 2.57 17.99
C ARG A 96 -8.37 2.53 18.18
N GLY A 97 -8.94 1.31 18.34
CA GLY A 97 -10.39 1.10 18.48
C GLY A 97 -11.20 1.26 17.19
N ARG A 98 -10.54 1.47 16.04
CA ARG A 98 -11.20 1.64 14.74
C ARG A 98 -10.39 1.01 13.63
N HIS A 99 -11.07 0.26 12.78
CA HIS A 99 -10.49 -0.28 11.57
C HIS A 99 -11.19 0.34 10.36
N LYS A 100 -10.47 1.16 9.60
CA LYS A 100 -11.01 1.73 8.35
C LYS A 100 -10.64 0.83 7.19
N LEU A 101 -11.64 0.39 6.45
CA LEU A 101 -11.46 -0.42 5.25
C LEU A 101 -10.66 0.33 4.17
N PRO A 102 -9.98 -0.40 3.27
CA PRO A 102 -9.42 0.20 2.07
C PRO A 102 -10.51 0.89 1.25
N VAL A 103 -10.10 1.82 0.41
CA VAL A 103 -11.00 2.50 -0.54
C VAL A 103 -10.60 2.15 -1.95
N ALA A 104 -11.59 1.86 -2.78
CA ALA A 104 -11.42 1.58 -4.19
C ALA A 104 -12.31 2.50 -5.03
N ARG A 105 -12.01 2.57 -6.33
CA ARG A 105 -12.81 3.26 -7.34
C ARG A 105 -13.01 2.36 -8.54
N PRO A 106 -14.11 2.52 -9.28
CA PRO A 106 -14.27 1.85 -10.57
C PRO A 106 -13.12 2.19 -11.51
N ALA A 107 -12.59 1.17 -12.18
CA ALA A 107 -11.48 1.29 -13.12
C ALA A 107 -11.80 0.50 -14.40
N PRO A 108 -12.86 0.89 -15.15
CA PRO A 108 -13.32 0.13 -16.30
C PRO A 108 -12.24 0.06 -17.38
N GLY A 109 -12.00 -1.14 -17.89
CA GLY A 109 -11.01 -1.38 -18.94
C GLY A 109 -9.56 -1.39 -18.50
N GLU A 110 -9.25 -1.15 -17.22
CA GLU A 110 -7.88 -1.29 -16.72
C GLU A 110 -7.47 -2.77 -16.65
N THR A 111 -6.21 -3.03 -16.95
CA THR A 111 -5.63 -4.36 -16.84
C THR A 111 -5.49 -4.75 -15.37
N LEU A 112 -5.94 -5.96 -15.03
CA LEU A 112 -5.76 -6.52 -13.69
C LEU A 112 -4.26 -6.60 -13.37
N ARG A 113 -3.86 -6.10 -12.21
CA ARG A 113 -2.48 -6.11 -11.76
C ARG A 113 -2.39 -6.02 -10.24
N PRO A 114 -1.35 -6.63 -9.63
CA PRO A 114 -1.10 -6.43 -8.20
C PRO A 114 -0.72 -4.97 -7.91
N ALA A 115 -0.83 -4.58 -6.64
CA ALA A 115 -0.27 -3.30 -6.19
C ALA A 115 1.25 -3.28 -6.40
N PRO A 116 1.84 -2.13 -6.76
CA PRO A 116 3.29 -2.01 -6.89
C PRO A 116 3.98 -2.35 -5.57
N THR A 117 5.15 -2.97 -5.66
CA THR A 117 6.02 -3.16 -4.50
C THR A 117 6.65 -1.81 -4.10
N LEU A 118 7.13 -1.70 -2.86
CA LEU A 118 7.88 -0.51 -2.43
C LEU A 118 9.08 -0.26 -3.34
N ARG A 119 9.78 -1.32 -3.73
CA ARG A 119 10.90 -1.24 -4.68
C ARG A 119 10.45 -0.63 -6.01
N ALA A 120 9.38 -1.15 -6.59
CA ALA A 120 8.87 -0.66 -7.87
C ALA A 120 8.44 0.82 -7.80
N GLU A 121 7.83 1.24 -6.70
CA GLU A 121 7.48 2.64 -6.47
C GLU A 121 8.70 3.54 -6.43
N ILE A 122 9.76 3.12 -5.74
CA ILE A 122 11.01 3.88 -5.65
C ILE A 122 11.69 3.94 -7.03
N GLU A 123 11.80 2.82 -7.72
CA GLU A 123 12.40 2.76 -9.05
C GLU A 123 11.65 3.64 -10.07
N ALA A 124 10.32 3.74 -9.96
CA ALA A 124 9.51 4.61 -10.82
C ALA A 124 9.81 6.11 -10.63
N THR A 125 10.37 6.52 -9.49
CA THR A 125 10.80 7.91 -9.26
C THR A 125 12.10 8.27 -9.98
N GLY A 126 12.83 7.29 -10.51
CA GLY A 126 14.16 7.48 -11.09
C GLY A 126 15.27 7.64 -10.04
N ALA A 127 14.95 7.50 -8.76
CA ALA A 127 15.93 7.60 -7.69
C ALA A 127 16.87 6.37 -7.67
N ARG A 128 18.10 6.60 -7.25
CA ARG A 128 19.08 5.52 -7.09
C ARG A 128 18.66 4.60 -5.95
N LEU A 129 18.61 3.31 -6.19
CA LEU A 129 18.25 2.29 -5.21
C LEU A 129 19.35 1.23 -5.14
N ARG A 130 19.76 0.90 -3.93
CA ARG A 130 20.67 -0.21 -3.65
C ARG A 130 19.97 -1.22 -2.74
N ALA A 131 19.74 -2.43 -3.26
CA ALA A 131 19.17 -3.51 -2.49
C ALA A 131 20.25 -4.12 -1.57
N LEU A 132 19.88 -4.35 -0.32
CA LEU A 132 20.75 -4.92 0.71
C LEU A 132 20.28 -6.34 1.08
N PRO A 133 21.20 -7.24 1.43
CA PRO A 133 20.82 -8.50 2.05
C PRO A 133 20.22 -8.26 3.43
N THR A 134 19.27 -9.11 3.84
CA THR A 134 18.58 -9.00 5.14
C THR A 134 19.50 -9.12 6.36
N THR A 135 20.71 -9.62 6.16
CA THR A 135 21.74 -9.75 7.21
C THR A 135 22.65 -8.52 7.32
N ALA A 136 22.47 -7.52 6.46
CA ALA A 136 23.27 -6.30 6.50
C ALA A 136 22.83 -5.38 7.62
N ASN A 137 23.80 -4.77 8.31
CA ASN A 137 23.55 -3.79 9.37
C ASN A 137 23.56 -2.34 8.86
N ASP A 138 23.33 -2.15 7.56
CA ASP A 138 23.44 -0.81 6.96
C ASP A 138 22.36 0.15 7.46
N PHE A 139 21.17 -0.34 7.75
CA PHE A 139 20.10 0.47 8.32
C PHE A 139 20.49 1.00 9.71
N SER A 140 20.94 0.11 10.59
CA SER A 140 21.40 0.49 11.94
C SER A 140 22.58 1.46 11.89
N ARG A 141 23.50 1.29 10.96
CA ARG A 141 24.65 2.22 10.77
C ARG A 141 24.22 3.63 10.39
N HIS A 142 23.04 3.79 9.79
CA HIS A 142 22.49 5.09 9.43
C HIS A 142 21.53 5.68 10.47
N GLY A 143 21.32 4.99 11.60
CA GLY A 143 20.46 5.48 12.68
C GLY A 143 19.01 4.95 12.61
N TRP A 144 18.78 3.81 11.99
CA TRP A 144 17.45 3.19 11.91
C TRP A 144 16.89 2.86 13.30
N ASP A 145 17.71 2.29 14.17
CA ASP A 145 17.27 1.84 15.50
C ASP A 145 16.80 3.02 16.35
N GLU A 146 17.54 4.12 16.32
CA GLU A 146 17.18 5.37 16.99
C GLU A 146 15.90 5.98 16.43
N LEU A 147 15.71 5.91 15.11
CA LEU A 147 14.49 6.40 14.46
C LEU A 147 13.27 5.60 14.90
N VAL A 148 13.38 4.27 14.97
CA VAL A 148 12.31 3.40 15.43
C VAL A 148 11.96 3.66 16.90
N GLU A 149 12.97 3.83 17.76
CA GLU A 149 12.76 4.16 19.16
C GLU A 149 12.02 5.50 19.33
N GLN A 150 12.44 6.53 18.61
CA GLN A 150 11.77 7.83 18.60
C GLN A 150 10.32 7.73 18.14
N ALA A 151 10.04 6.96 17.10
CA ALA A 151 8.68 6.75 16.61
C ALA A 151 7.79 6.01 17.62
N GLN A 152 8.35 5.06 18.36
CA GLN A 152 7.62 4.32 19.41
C GLN A 152 7.34 5.20 20.64
N THR A 153 8.22 6.09 20.99
CA THR A 153 8.04 7.02 22.12
C THR A 153 7.15 8.22 21.79
N GLY A 154 6.85 8.42 20.52
CA GLY A 154 6.02 9.55 20.06
C GLY A 154 6.76 10.90 20.08
N GLU A 155 8.08 10.89 20.03
CA GLU A 155 8.92 12.09 20.02
C GLU A 155 9.16 12.65 18.60
N ILE A 156 8.41 12.17 17.60
CA ILE A 156 8.47 12.68 16.22
C ILE A 156 7.25 13.57 15.95
#